data_ed8276b739f9cc88f22e617d1f6db135
#
_entry.id   ed8276b739f9cc88f22e617d1f6db135
#
_cell.length_a   1.000
_cell.length_b   1.000
_cell.length_c   1.000
_cell.angle_alpha   90.00
_cell.angle_beta   90.00
_cell.angle_gamma   90.00
#
_symmetry.space_group_name_H-M   'P 1'
#
loop_
_entity.id
_entity.type
_entity.pdbx_description
1 polymer ?
#
loop_
_entity_poly.entity_id
_entity_poly.type
_entity_poly.pdbx_seq_one_letter_code
_entity_poly.pdbx_strand_id
1 'polypeptide(L)'
;HERLVGSEMCIREDFTESINLDKISSEFYMNKYYITREFKKEYGETIFQHIIRRRIDYAKELLATTNKTIDEISHLCGFNDQCYFSRQFKKIEGISSLNYRKNNKNNI
;
A
#
# COMPACT_ATOMS: atom_id res chain seq x y z
N HIS A 1 17.71 13.70 7.21
CA HIS A 1 17.68 12.25 7.02
C HIS A 1 16.76 11.57 8.02
N GLU A 2 16.86 11.96 9.28
CA GLU A 2 15.97 11.47 10.33
C GLU A 2 14.52 11.80 10.02
N ARG A 3 14.27 12.95 9.40
CA ARG A 3 12.92 13.36 9.00
C ARG A 3 12.34 12.41 7.97
N LEU A 4 13.17 11.97 7.03
CA LEU A 4 12.71 11.04 6.01
C LEU A 4 12.39 9.68 6.63
N VAL A 5 13.22 9.22 7.56
CA VAL A 5 12.97 7.99 8.30
C VAL A 5 11.66 8.08 9.08
N GLY A 6 11.42 9.21 9.74
CA GLY A 6 10.16 9.44 10.44
C GLY A 6 8.96 9.41 9.50
N SER A 7 9.09 10.01 8.32
CA SER A 7 8.03 10.00 7.32
C SER A 7 7.74 8.57 6.84
N GLU A 8 8.77 7.78 6.64
CA GLU A 8 8.59 6.39 6.24
C GLU A 8 7.88 5.58 7.32
N MET A 9 8.25 5.77 8.57
CA MET A 9 7.57 5.08 9.67
C MET A 9 6.09 5.43 9.73
N CYS A 10 5.76 6.71 9.56
CA CYS A 10 4.37 7.15 9.52
C CYS A 10 3.62 6.48 8.37
N ILE A 11 4.23 6.42 7.20
CA ILE A 11 3.63 5.77 6.04
C ILE A 11 3.41 4.28 6.31
N ARG A 12 4.35 3.62 6.94
CA ARG A 12 4.22 2.20 7.27
C ARG A 12 3.09 1.94 8.25
N GLU A 13 2.95 2.80 9.25
CA GLU A 13 1.91 2.64 10.26
C GLU A 13 0.53 2.90 9.70
N ASP A 14 0.43 3.84 8.76
CA ASP A 14 -0.84 4.28 8.20
C ASP A 14 -1.17 3.66 6.84
N PHE A 15 -0.43 2.64 6.40
CA PHE A 15 -0.58 2.13 5.04
C PHE A 15 -1.95 1.52 4.75
N THR A 16 -2.71 1.15 5.77
CA THR A 16 -4.07 0.62 5.61
C THR A 16 -5.13 1.71 5.61
N GLU A 17 -4.74 2.96 5.85
CA GLU A 17 -5.65 4.10 5.86
C GLU A 17 -5.44 4.95 4.62
N SER A 18 -6.39 5.86 4.37
CA SER A 18 -6.24 6.82 3.27
C SER A 18 -5.03 7.71 3.52
N ILE A 19 -4.16 7.80 2.54
CA ILE A 19 -2.93 8.58 2.68
C ILE A 19 -3.14 9.99 2.13
N ASN A 20 -2.68 10.97 2.89
CA ASN A 20 -2.78 12.37 2.53
C ASN A 20 -1.41 13.02 2.76
N LEU A 21 -0.80 13.50 1.68
CA LEU A 21 0.51 14.17 1.76
C LEU A 21 0.46 15.43 2.60
N ASP A 22 -0.68 16.13 2.59
CA ASP A 22 -0.83 17.32 3.43
C ASP A 22 -0.78 16.96 4.91
N LYS A 23 -1.39 15.84 5.28
CA LYS A 23 -1.34 15.34 6.65
C LYS A 23 0.09 15.00 7.06
N ILE A 24 0.80 14.29 6.20
CA ILE A 24 2.19 13.90 6.46
C ILE A 24 3.06 15.15 6.59
N SER A 25 2.94 16.11 5.67
CA SER A 25 3.76 17.31 5.73
C SER A 25 3.43 18.16 6.95
N SER A 26 2.16 18.23 7.34
CA SER A 26 1.74 18.95 8.55
C SER A 26 2.33 18.30 9.81
N GLU A 27 2.26 16.98 9.88
CA GLU A 27 2.73 16.21 11.03
C GLU A 27 4.23 16.36 11.26
N PHE A 28 5.00 16.43 10.16
CA PHE A 28 6.45 16.54 10.24
C PHE A 28 6.97 17.94 9.91
N TYR A 29 6.08 18.91 9.75
CA TYR A 29 6.44 20.30 9.42
C TYR A 29 7.33 20.37 8.18
N MET A 30 7.03 19.55 7.18
CA MET A 30 7.80 19.48 5.95
C MET A 30 6.92 19.79 4.76
N ASN A 31 7.54 20.43 3.75
CA ASN A 31 6.85 20.72 2.50
C ASN A 31 6.59 19.39 1.76
N LYS A 32 5.36 19.23 1.26
CA LYS A 32 4.98 17.98 0.60
C LYS A 32 5.80 17.68 -0.65
N TYR A 33 6.26 18.71 -1.36
CA TYR A 33 7.12 18.50 -2.52
C TYR A 33 8.50 18.00 -2.10
N TYR A 34 9.01 18.50 -0.99
CA TYR A 34 10.26 18.03 -0.42
C TYR A 34 10.16 16.55 -0.03
N ILE A 35 9.08 16.18 0.67
CA ILE A 35 8.86 14.80 1.10
C ILE A 35 8.81 13.88 -0.12
N THR A 36 8.06 14.25 -1.14
CA THR A 36 7.92 13.46 -2.36
C THR A 36 9.25 13.25 -3.05
N ARG A 37 10.03 14.32 -3.20
CA ARG A 37 11.32 14.30 -3.86
C ARG A 37 12.33 13.44 -3.11
N GLU A 38 12.44 13.66 -1.80
CA GLU A 38 13.42 12.95 -0.99
C GLU A 38 13.06 11.48 -0.86
N PHE A 39 11.78 11.16 -0.75
CA PHE A 39 11.34 9.77 -0.69
C PHE A 39 11.73 9.03 -1.96
N LYS A 40 11.45 9.62 -3.13
CA LYS A 40 11.80 8.98 -4.40
C LYS A 40 13.30 8.82 -4.55
N LYS A 41 14.07 9.81 -4.12
CA LYS A 41 15.52 9.77 -4.18
C LYS A 41 16.08 8.65 -3.33
N GLU A 42 15.52 8.44 -2.14
CA GLU A 42 16.00 7.46 -1.19
C GLU A 42 15.55 6.04 -1.54
N TYR A 43 14.30 5.87 -1.96
CA TYR A 43 13.69 4.55 -2.14
C TYR A 43 13.47 4.17 -3.60
N GLY A 44 13.72 5.07 -4.53
CA GLY A 44 13.56 4.79 -5.96
C GLY A 44 12.12 4.75 -6.45
N GLU A 45 11.16 5.04 -5.59
CA GLU A 45 9.74 5.08 -5.97
C GLU A 45 9.03 6.19 -5.21
N THR A 46 7.86 6.61 -5.73
CA THR A 46 7.08 7.64 -5.06
C THR A 46 6.46 7.09 -3.78
N ILE A 47 6.06 8.00 -2.89
CA ILE A 47 5.35 7.63 -1.67
C ILE A 47 4.08 6.83 -2.01
N PHE A 48 3.33 7.28 -3.02
CA PHE A 48 2.09 6.61 -3.40
C PHE A 48 2.35 5.20 -3.94
N GLN A 49 3.38 5.05 -4.75
CA GLN A 49 3.77 3.73 -5.24
C GLN A 49 4.17 2.80 -4.10
N HIS A 50 4.93 3.33 -3.17
CA HIS A 50 5.36 2.56 -1.98
C HIS A 50 4.14 2.11 -1.15
N ILE A 51 3.21 3.02 -0.91
CA ILE A 51 2.00 2.72 -0.14
C ILE A 51 1.16 1.67 -0.85
N ILE A 52 0.94 1.83 -2.16
CA ILE A 52 0.16 0.86 -2.94
C ILE A 52 0.82 -0.51 -2.85
N ARG A 53 2.12 -0.58 -2.99
CA ARG A 53 2.83 -1.85 -2.91
C ARG A 53 2.70 -2.50 -1.53
N ARG A 54 2.80 -1.70 -0.47
CA ARG A 54 2.61 -2.21 0.90
C ARG A 54 1.19 -2.73 1.10
N ARG A 55 0.21 -2.04 0.57
CA ARG A 55 -1.19 -2.49 0.63
C ARG A 55 -1.39 -3.79 -0.12
N ILE A 56 -0.77 -3.92 -1.29
CA ILE A 56 -0.84 -5.15 -2.08
C ILE A 56 -0.17 -6.31 -1.34
N ASP A 57 0.97 -6.07 -0.69
CA ASP A 57 1.63 -7.11 0.11
C ASP A 57 0.73 -7.62 1.23
N TYR A 58 0.03 -6.71 1.91
CA TYR A 58 -0.92 -7.09 2.95
C TYR A 58 -2.09 -7.87 2.37
N ALA A 59 -2.58 -7.45 1.20
CA ALA A 59 -3.65 -8.16 0.51
C ALA A 59 -3.24 -9.58 0.15
N LYS A 60 -2.01 -9.78 -0.31
CA LYS A 60 -1.49 -11.10 -0.63
C LYS A 60 -1.55 -12.03 0.60
N GLU A 61 -1.18 -11.50 1.75
CA GLU A 61 -1.26 -12.24 2.99
C GLU A 61 -2.69 -12.64 3.32
N LEU A 62 -3.62 -11.70 3.23
CA LEU A 62 -5.03 -11.99 3.49
C LEU A 62 -5.64 -12.96 2.47
N LEU A 63 -5.25 -12.83 1.21
CA LEU A 63 -5.72 -13.75 0.17
C LEU A 63 -5.28 -15.19 0.45
N ALA A 64 -4.07 -15.36 0.95
CA ALA A 64 -3.51 -16.68 1.20
C ALA A 64 -3.99 -17.30 2.52
N THR A 65 -4.34 -16.49 3.51
CA THR A 65 -4.60 -16.97 4.86
C THR A 65 -6.04 -16.85 5.31
N THR A 66 -6.92 -16.19 4.55
CA THR A 66 -8.32 -16.00 4.94
C THR A 66 -9.26 -16.39 3.81
N ASN A 67 -10.54 -16.50 4.14
CA ASN A 67 -11.61 -16.71 3.17
C ASN A 67 -12.41 -15.43 2.89
N LYS A 68 -11.88 -14.28 3.27
CA LYS A 68 -12.53 -13.00 3.06
C LYS A 68 -12.71 -12.74 1.57
N THR A 69 -13.77 -12.02 1.22
CA THR A 69 -14.03 -11.67 -0.19
C THR A 69 -12.99 -10.68 -0.67
N ILE A 70 -12.85 -10.57 -1.97
CA ILE A 70 -11.94 -9.59 -2.57
C ILE A 70 -12.33 -8.18 -2.15
N ASP A 71 -13.62 -7.89 -2.10
CA ASP A 71 -14.11 -6.59 -1.65
C ASP A 71 -13.70 -6.29 -0.21
N GLU A 72 -13.89 -7.25 0.69
CA GLU A 72 -13.48 -7.11 2.09
C GLU A 72 -11.98 -6.86 2.20
N ILE A 73 -11.19 -7.64 1.47
CA ILE A 73 -9.72 -7.51 1.49
C ILE A 73 -9.30 -6.15 0.98
N SER A 74 -9.91 -5.67 -0.11
CA SER A 74 -9.57 -4.35 -0.65
C SER A 74 -9.78 -3.25 0.38
N HIS A 75 -10.88 -3.29 1.10
CA HIS A 75 -11.16 -2.28 2.13
C HIS A 75 -10.22 -2.42 3.33
N LEU A 76 -9.93 -3.63 3.77
CA LEU A 76 -9.00 -3.87 4.88
C LEU A 76 -7.60 -3.35 4.56
N CYS A 77 -7.21 -3.40 3.29
CA CYS A 77 -5.90 -2.92 2.86
C CYS A 77 -5.85 -1.42 2.63
N GLY A 78 -6.96 -0.73 2.79
CA GLY A 78 -6.99 0.73 2.65
C GLY A 78 -7.41 1.23 1.28
N PHE A 79 -7.88 0.36 0.39
CA PHE A 79 -8.42 0.78 -0.90
C PHE A 79 -9.90 1.14 -0.73
N ASN A 80 -10.30 2.24 -1.35
CA ASN A 80 -11.70 2.68 -1.28
C ASN A 80 -12.58 2.00 -2.33
N ASP A 81 -11.97 1.36 -3.32
CA ASP A 81 -12.67 0.82 -4.47
C ASP A 81 -12.02 -0.50 -4.87
N GLN A 82 -12.84 -1.55 -4.94
CA GLN A 82 -12.38 -2.88 -5.33
C GLN A 82 -11.82 -2.90 -6.75
N CYS A 83 -12.42 -2.14 -7.67
CA CYS A 83 -11.94 -2.10 -9.05
C CYS A 83 -10.53 -1.53 -9.13
N TYR A 84 -10.28 -0.44 -8.40
CA TYR A 84 -8.94 0.14 -8.34
C TYR A 84 -7.94 -0.84 -7.73
N PHE A 85 -8.32 -1.48 -6.62
CA PHE A 85 -7.51 -2.52 -6.00
C PHE A 85 -7.15 -3.61 -7.00
N SER A 86 -8.14 -4.14 -7.71
CA SER A 86 -7.93 -5.23 -8.67
C SER A 86 -6.96 -4.85 -9.77
N ARG A 87 -7.08 -3.62 -10.30
CA ARG A 87 -6.17 -3.13 -11.32
C ARG A 87 -4.74 -3.01 -10.79
N GLN A 88 -4.59 -2.45 -9.60
CA GLN A 88 -3.26 -2.28 -9.00
C GLN A 88 -2.63 -3.63 -8.66
N PHE A 89 -3.43 -4.57 -8.15
CA PHE A 89 -2.94 -5.90 -7.84
C PHE A 89 -2.38 -6.57 -9.08
N LYS A 90 -3.16 -6.59 -10.15
CA LYS A 90 -2.71 -7.21 -11.41
C LYS A 90 -1.49 -6.50 -11.99
N LYS A 91 -1.44 -5.19 -11.89
CA LYS A 91 -0.31 -4.42 -12.40
C LYS A 91 0.99 -4.77 -11.66
N ILE A 92 0.91 -4.92 -10.35
CA ILE A 92 2.09 -5.18 -9.52
C ILE A 92 2.47 -6.64 -9.51
N GLU A 93 1.50 -7.54 -9.39
CA GLU A 93 1.76 -8.97 -9.27
C GLU A 93 1.75 -9.73 -10.59
N GLY A 94 1.20 -9.14 -11.64
CA GLY A 94 1.14 -9.80 -12.95
C GLY A 94 -0.04 -10.75 -13.13
N ILE A 95 -0.76 -11.08 -12.07
CA ILE A 95 -1.96 -11.93 -12.13
C ILE A 95 -3.06 -11.30 -11.29
N SER A 96 -4.30 -11.73 -11.51
CA SER A 96 -5.42 -11.21 -10.74
C SER A 96 -5.38 -11.70 -9.30
N SER A 97 -6.05 -10.98 -8.41
CA SER A 97 -6.14 -11.36 -7.01
C SER A 97 -6.81 -12.73 -6.84
N LEU A 98 -7.81 -13.03 -7.65
CA LEU A 98 -8.47 -14.34 -7.61
C LEU A 98 -7.52 -15.46 -8.00
N ASN A 99 -6.74 -15.28 -9.06
CA ASN A 99 -5.77 -16.27 -9.47
C ASN A 99 -4.65 -16.42 -8.45
N TYR A 100 -4.24 -15.31 -7.84
CA TYR A 100 -3.25 -15.37 -6.77
C TYR A 100 -3.75 -16.22 -5.61
N ARG A 101 -5.00 -16.02 -5.18
CA ARG A 101 -5.60 -16.82 -4.11
C ARG A 101 -5.63 -18.29 -4.46
N LYS A 102 -6.07 -18.58 -5.70
CA LYS A 102 -6.16 -19.95 -6.19
C LYS A 102 -4.82 -20.67 -6.14
N ASN A 103 -3.76 -19.98 -6.54
CA ASN A 103 -2.42 -20.56 -6.61
C ASN A 103 -1.71 -20.63 -5.26
N ASN A 104 -2.06 -19.76 -4.32
CA ASN A 104 -1.32 -19.58 -3.08
C ASN A 104 -2.11 -19.89 -1.82
N LYS A 105 -3.40 -20.18 -1.96
CA LYS A 105 -4.21 -20.50 -0.78
C LYS A 105 -3.69 -21.76 -0.14
N ASN A 106 -3.46 -21.66 1.15
CA ASN A 106 -3.03 -22.80 1.92
C ASN A 106 -4.15 -23.82 2.01
N ASN A 107 -3.88 -25.03 1.63
CA ASN A 107 -4.86 -26.11 1.66
C ASN A 107 -4.92 -26.75 3.03
N ILE A 108 -5.23 -25.96 3.97
CA ILE A 108 -5.31 -26.43 5.34
C ILE A 108 -6.72 -26.84 5.67
#